data_34e0333d2a4d8301ce22a9f8242aff59
#
_entry.id   34e0333d2a4d8301ce22a9f8242aff59
#
_cell.length_a   1.000
_cell.length_b   1.000
_cell.length_c   1.000
_cell.angle_alpha   90.00
_cell.angle_beta   90.00
_cell.angle_gamma   90.00
#
_symmetry.space_group_name_H-M   'P 1'
#
loop_
_entity.id
_entity.type
_entity.pdbx_description
1 polymer ?
#
loop_
_entity_poly.entity_id
_entity_poly.type
_entity_poly.pdbx_seq_one_letter_code
_entity_poly.pdbx_strand_id
1 'polypeptide(L)'
;MRNPIVSKAPVWKAATLAAVLGLAMVPYPAHAAPPSGSDTVQGLYDVLLSTMKNGRTLGQSGRFTQLEPVIRTTFDIPLMARLSVGVSWATLTEAQRQQVTESFGRYISAIYADRFDSYAGQQLQVTGEHPAAAGVMVRSQIVKANGELVKVDYMMRRDGNNWLISDIYLDGAISELATRHSEFAAILKSQGIDGLIAALNRKADILTATTAKAS
;
A
#
# COMPACT_ATOMS: atom_id res chain seq x y z
N MET A 1 -81.25 32.44 -61.04
CA MET A 1 -82.18 31.55 -60.27
C MET A 1 -81.27 30.76 -59.26
N ARG A 2 -81.62 30.85 -57.97
CA ARG A 2 -81.15 30.10 -56.83
C ARG A 2 -79.65 30.26 -56.38
N ASN A 3 -79.50 31.10 -55.35
CA ASN A 3 -78.40 31.08 -54.41
C ASN A 3 -78.40 29.80 -53.62
N PRO A 4 -77.23 29.31 -53.19
CA PRO A 4 -77.14 28.54 -51.94
C PRO A 4 -76.29 29.24 -50.89
N ILE A 5 -76.82 29.11 -49.77
CA ILE A 5 -76.52 29.49 -48.42
C ILE A 5 -75.07 29.17 -48.01
N VAL A 6 -74.39 30.21 -47.52
CA VAL A 6 -73.10 30.04 -46.87
C VAL A 6 -73.31 29.64 -45.40
N SER A 7 -72.90 28.44 -45.04
CA SER A 7 -72.87 27.98 -43.66
C SER A 7 -71.48 28.29 -43.05
N LYS A 8 -71.48 29.13 -42.01
CA LYS A 8 -70.23 29.40 -41.18
C LYS A 8 -70.11 28.31 -40.14
N ALA A 9 -69.03 27.56 -40.21
CA ALA A 9 -68.57 26.66 -39.12
C ALA A 9 -67.70 27.39 -38.08
N PRO A 10 -67.86 27.09 -36.80
CA PRO A 10 -67.08 27.77 -35.75
C PRO A 10 -65.65 27.24 -35.64
N VAL A 11 -64.68 28.14 -35.49
CA VAL A 11 -63.28 27.91 -35.30
C VAL A 11 -63.05 27.52 -33.82
N TRP A 12 -62.81 26.29 -33.58
CA TRP A 12 -62.36 25.85 -32.26
C TRP A 12 -60.81 26.03 -32.15
N LYS A 13 -60.41 26.91 -31.25
CA LYS A 13 -59.00 27.08 -30.88
C LYS A 13 -58.59 25.90 -30.00
N ALA A 14 -57.80 24.97 -30.55
CA ALA A 14 -57.12 23.92 -29.79
C ALA A 14 -55.95 24.54 -29.06
N ALA A 15 -56.04 24.62 -27.72
CA ALA A 15 -54.95 24.97 -26.86
C ALA A 15 -54.10 23.71 -26.61
N THR A 16 -52.96 23.62 -27.24
CA THR A 16 -51.96 22.58 -26.97
C THR A 16 -51.25 22.86 -25.67
N LEU A 17 -51.60 22.10 -24.63
CA LEU A 17 -50.85 22.08 -23.35
C LEU A 17 -49.58 21.25 -23.57
N ALA A 18 -48.44 21.92 -23.73
CA ALA A 18 -47.11 21.25 -23.72
C ALA A 18 -46.73 20.95 -22.29
N ALA A 19 -46.90 19.69 -21.85
CA ALA A 19 -46.35 19.20 -20.58
C ALA A 19 -44.84 19.00 -20.72
N VAL A 20 -44.06 19.94 -20.20
CA VAL A 20 -42.60 19.77 -20.05
C VAL A 20 -42.35 18.82 -18.87
N LEU A 21 -42.11 17.54 -19.16
CA LEU A 21 -41.57 16.61 -18.18
C LEU A 21 -40.10 17.01 -17.88
N GLY A 22 -39.87 17.76 -16.81
CA GLY A 22 -38.56 18.00 -16.27
C GLY A 22 -38.00 16.68 -15.70
N LEU A 23 -37.10 16.02 -16.43
CA LEU A 23 -36.28 14.95 -15.86
C LEU A 23 -35.37 15.58 -14.82
N ALA A 24 -35.70 15.43 -13.53
CA ALA A 24 -34.81 15.72 -12.42
C ALA A 24 -33.66 14.69 -12.49
N MET A 25 -32.50 15.10 -13.00
CA MET A 25 -31.25 14.33 -12.84
C MET A 25 -30.91 14.25 -11.35
N VAL A 26 -31.21 13.14 -10.72
CA VAL A 26 -30.74 12.82 -9.40
C VAL A 26 -29.24 12.54 -9.55
N PRO A 27 -28.35 13.33 -8.91
CA PRO A 27 -26.91 13.01 -8.94
C PRO A 27 -26.70 11.67 -8.24
N TYR A 28 -26.30 10.65 -9.01
CA TYR A 28 -25.82 9.40 -8.44
C TYR A 28 -24.54 9.73 -7.65
N PRO A 29 -24.42 9.30 -6.38
CA PRO A 29 -23.15 9.44 -5.66
C PRO A 29 -22.10 8.66 -6.46
N ALA A 30 -21.09 9.36 -6.96
CA ALA A 30 -19.94 8.73 -7.56
C ALA A 30 -19.27 7.88 -6.47
N HIS A 31 -19.44 6.56 -6.55
CA HIS A 31 -18.66 5.65 -5.71
C HIS A 31 -17.21 5.81 -6.14
N ALA A 32 -16.36 6.26 -5.22
CA ALA A 32 -14.92 6.28 -5.46
C ALA A 32 -14.51 4.85 -5.85
N ALA A 33 -13.76 4.72 -6.94
CA ALA A 33 -13.22 3.43 -7.34
C ALA A 33 -12.38 2.87 -6.17
N PRO A 34 -12.41 1.55 -5.93
CA PRO A 34 -11.58 0.96 -4.90
C PRO A 34 -10.10 1.29 -5.19
N PRO A 35 -9.28 1.54 -4.14
CA PRO A 35 -7.88 1.90 -4.32
C PRO A 35 -7.15 0.84 -5.15
N SER A 36 -6.23 1.29 -6.00
CA SER A 36 -5.32 0.44 -6.76
C SER A 36 -4.09 0.06 -5.93
N GLY A 37 -3.29 -0.90 -6.41
CA GLY A 37 -1.99 -1.19 -5.82
C GLY A 37 -1.07 0.05 -5.85
N SER A 38 -1.13 0.81 -6.95
CA SER A 38 -0.40 2.07 -7.10
C SER A 38 -0.79 3.11 -6.06
N ASP A 39 -2.08 3.26 -5.74
CA ASP A 39 -2.56 4.19 -4.71
C ASP A 39 -2.02 3.79 -3.32
N THR A 40 -1.97 2.49 -3.04
CA THR A 40 -1.42 1.97 -1.78
C THR A 40 0.07 2.29 -1.65
N VAL A 41 0.86 2.06 -2.70
CA VAL A 41 2.30 2.38 -2.70
C VAL A 41 2.53 3.89 -2.64
N GLN A 42 1.73 4.69 -3.34
CA GLN A 42 1.82 6.15 -3.27
C GLN A 42 1.53 6.66 -1.86
N GLY A 43 0.50 6.14 -1.20
CA GLY A 43 0.20 6.47 0.21
C GLY A 43 1.35 6.12 1.16
N LEU A 44 1.99 4.96 0.97
CA LEU A 44 3.20 4.61 1.70
C LEU A 44 4.32 5.65 1.46
N TYR A 45 4.56 6.04 0.21
CA TYR A 45 5.59 7.00 -0.16
C TYR A 45 5.35 8.39 0.43
N ASP A 46 4.11 8.84 0.47
CA ASP A 46 3.76 10.13 1.07
C ASP A 46 4.10 10.16 2.57
N VAL A 47 3.82 9.05 3.30
CA VAL A 47 4.19 8.94 4.72
C VAL A 47 5.70 8.83 4.89
N LEU A 48 6.40 8.06 4.06
CA LEU A 48 7.86 7.96 4.10
C LEU A 48 8.53 9.33 3.88
N LEU A 49 8.11 10.08 2.85
CA LEU A 49 8.62 11.42 2.58
C LEU A 49 8.35 12.40 3.73
N SER A 50 7.14 12.34 4.31
CA SER A 50 6.79 13.15 5.48
C SER A 50 7.69 12.82 6.68
N THR A 51 7.90 11.52 6.93
CA THR A 51 8.77 11.04 8.00
C THR A 51 10.22 11.47 7.80
N MET A 52 10.77 11.34 6.58
CA MET A 52 12.12 11.78 6.22
C MET A 52 12.31 13.29 6.43
N LYS A 53 11.36 14.11 5.98
CA LYS A 53 11.40 15.58 6.16
C LYS A 53 11.45 16.00 7.63
N ASN A 54 10.81 15.22 8.50
CA ASN A 54 10.78 15.44 9.95
C ASN A 54 11.79 14.56 10.70
N GLY A 55 12.66 13.85 9.99
CA GLY A 55 13.49 12.78 10.54
C GLY A 55 14.38 13.18 11.71
N ARG A 56 14.96 14.39 11.66
CA ARG A 56 15.78 14.93 12.78
C ARG A 56 14.95 15.19 14.03
N THR A 57 13.77 15.79 13.88
CA THR A 57 12.89 16.10 15.01
C THR A 57 12.29 14.84 15.63
N LEU A 58 11.92 13.88 14.80
CA LEU A 58 11.34 12.61 15.25
C LEU A 58 12.37 11.72 15.97
N GLY A 59 13.62 11.79 15.56
CA GLY A 59 14.61 10.80 15.97
C GLY A 59 14.21 9.39 15.53
N GLN A 60 14.99 8.39 15.90
CA GLN A 60 14.74 7.00 15.48
C GLN A 60 13.43 6.45 16.04
N SER A 61 13.20 6.65 17.35
CA SER A 61 11.98 6.16 18.01
C SER A 61 10.71 6.83 17.47
N GLY A 62 10.74 8.13 17.20
CA GLY A 62 9.60 8.85 16.63
C GLY A 62 9.28 8.40 15.21
N ARG A 63 10.31 8.16 14.38
CA ARG A 63 10.12 7.59 13.03
C ARG A 63 9.49 6.20 13.10
N PHE A 64 9.98 5.33 14.00
CA PHE A 64 9.41 4.01 14.22
C PHE A 64 7.93 4.11 14.61
N THR A 65 7.60 4.92 15.61
CA THR A 65 6.21 5.11 16.08
C THR A 65 5.29 5.61 14.97
N GLN A 66 5.79 6.48 14.08
CA GLN A 66 5.02 7.00 12.95
C GLN A 66 4.83 5.95 11.84
N LEU A 67 5.84 5.16 11.56
CA LEU A 67 5.84 4.22 10.42
C LEU A 67 5.21 2.87 10.76
N GLU A 68 5.32 2.37 11.98
CA GLU A 68 4.83 1.04 12.36
C GLU A 68 3.35 0.81 11.99
N PRO A 69 2.38 1.69 12.31
CA PRO A 69 0.98 1.47 11.94
C PRO A 69 0.77 1.44 10.41
N VAL A 70 1.52 2.26 9.67
CA VAL A 70 1.45 2.29 8.21
C VAL A 70 2.00 1.01 7.60
N ILE A 71 3.16 0.54 8.08
CA ILE A 71 3.74 -0.74 7.63
C ILE A 71 2.78 -1.89 7.92
N ARG A 72 2.19 -1.96 9.11
CA ARG A 72 1.26 -3.03 9.49
C ARG A 72 -0.03 -3.05 8.67
N THR A 73 -0.48 -1.92 8.15
CA THR A 73 -1.70 -1.82 7.32
C THR A 73 -1.43 -1.91 5.83
N THR A 74 -0.21 -1.64 5.39
CA THR A 74 0.18 -1.63 3.97
C THR A 74 0.80 -2.96 3.53
N PHE A 75 1.48 -3.66 4.45
CA PHE A 75 2.16 -4.91 4.16
C PHE A 75 1.35 -6.11 4.66
N ASP A 76 1.37 -7.19 3.89
CA ASP A 76 0.82 -8.49 4.31
C ASP A 76 1.81 -9.19 5.26
N ILE A 77 1.97 -8.60 6.45
CA ILE A 77 2.93 -9.09 7.46
C ILE A 77 2.72 -10.58 7.78
N PRO A 78 1.48 -11.09 7.94
CA PRO A 78 1.27 -12.52 8.21
C PRO A 78 1.76 -13.41 7.06
N LEU A 79 1.46 -13.06 5.81
CA LEU A 79 1.91 -13.81 4.64
C LEU A 79 3.44 -13.76 4.52
N MET A 80 4.02 -12.58 4.64
CA MET A 80 5.46 -12.37 4.51
C MET A 80 6.23 -13.13 5.60
N ALA A 81 5.77 -13.10 6.85
CA ALA A 81 6.35 -13.88 7.95
C ALA A 81 6.29 -15.40 7.65
N ARG A 82 5.12 -15.89 7.23
CA ARG A 82 4.93 -17.29 6.86
C ARG A 82 5.88 -17.73 5.75
N LEU A 83 6.00 -16.96 4.68
CA LEU A 83 6.87 -17.29 3.55
C LEU A 83 8.36 -17.18 3.92
N SER A 84 8.73 -16.23 4.78
CA SER A 84 10.11 -16.10 5.28
C SER A 84 10.52 -17.26 6.19
N VAL A 85 9.61 -17.81 6.99
CA VAL A 85 9.84 -19.01 7.82
C VAL A 85 9.88 -20.29 6.97
N GLY A 86 9.10 -20.31 5.89
CA GLY A 86 9.07 -21.41 4.93
C GLY A 86 8.46 -22.70 5.49
N VAL A 87 9.08 -23.85 5.15
CA VAL A 87 8.55 -25.19 5.51
C VAL A 87 8.37 -25.41 7.01
N SER A 88 9.19 -24.77 7.84
CA SER A 88 9.09 -24.85 9.29
C SER A 88 7.77 -24.29 9.84
N TRP A 89 7.08 -23.42 9.09
CA TRP A 89 5.79 -22.85 9.48
C TRP A 89 4.73 -23.90 9.80
N ALA A 90 4.72 -25.02 9.07
CA ALA A 90 3.72 -26.07 9.25
C ALA A 90 3.78 -26.74 10.63
N THR A 91 4.95 -26.77 11.25
CA THR A 91 5.20 -27.42 12.55
C THR A 91 5.04 -26.47 13.75
N LEU A 92 4.84 -25.15 13.51
CA LEU A 92 4.68 -24.16 14.57
C LEU A 92 3.31 -24.27 15.24
N THR A 93 3.30 -24.04 16.56
CA THR A 93 2.07 -23.78 17.31
C THR A 93 1.47 -22.45 16.91
N GLU A 94 0.18 -22.25 17.19
CA GLU A 94 -0.48 -20.96 16.90
C GLU A 94 0.18 -19.79 17.65
N ALA A 95 0.57 -19.99 18.90
CA ALA A 95 1.29 -19.00 19.68
C ALA A 95 2.63 -18.62 19.03
N GLN A 96 3.39 -19.60 18.53
CA GLN A 96 4.65 -19.34 17.82
C GLN A 96 4.44 -18.60 16.49
N ARG A 97 3.39 -18.94 15.73
CA ARG A 97 3.02 -18.23 14.50
C ARG A 97 2.68 -16.78 14.80
N GLN A 98 1.90 -16.53 15.84
CA GLN A 98 1.56 -15.17 16.25
C GLN A 98 2.80 -14.39 16.70
N GLN A 99 3.67 -14.97 17.53
CA GLN A 99 4.88 -14.34 18.03
C GLN A 99 5.88 -14.00 16.91
N VAL A 100 6.12 -14.93 15.97
CA VAL A 100 7.02 -14.66 14.84
C VAL A 100 6.45 -13.62 13.89
N THR A 101 5.14 -13.61 13.66
CA THR A 101 4.47 -12.58 12.84
C THR A 101 4.62 -11.21 13.47
N GLU A 102 4.40 -11.10 14.77
CA GLU A 102 4.55 -9.84 15.52
C GLU A 102 5.99 -9.33 15.48
N SER A 103 6.96 -10.21 15.78
CA SER A 103 8.39 -9.87 15.74
C SER A 103 8.86 -9.49 14.34
N PHE A 104 8.34 -10.14 13.30
CA PHE A 104 8.63 -9.83 11.91
C PHE A 104 8.10 -8.44 11.54
N GLY A 105 6.84 -8.13 11.87
CA GLY A 105 6.25 -6.82 11.61
C GLY A 105 7.01 -5.70 12.30
N ARG A 106 7.38 -5.89 13.57
CA ARG A 106 8.20 -4.94 14.33
C ARG A 106 9.58 -4.73 13.67
N TYR A 107 10.22 -5.82 13.24
CA TYR A 107 11.51 -5.76 12.56
C TYR A 107 11.46 -5.02 11.23
N ILE A 108 10.44 -5.28 10.38
CA ILE A 108 10.25 -4.55 9.12
C ILE A 108 10.02 -3.06 9.39
N SER A 109 9.19 -2.71 10.37
CA SER A 109 8.95 -1.31 10.76
C SER A 109 10.23 -0.61 11.23
N ALA A 110 11.07 -1.31 11.99
CA ALA A 110 12.36 -0.78 12.43
C ALA A 110 13.34 -0.55 11.27
N ILE A 111 13.36 -1.46 10.27
CA ILE A 111 14.17 -1.28 9.04
C ILE A 111 13.72 -0.04 8.28
N TYR A 112 12.41 0.17 8.12
CA TYR A 112 11.90 1.35 7.43
C TYR A 112 12.24 2.64 8.17
N ALA A 113 12.11 2.66 9.49
CA ALA A 113 12.48 3.80 10.31
C ALA A 113 13.99 4.14 10.25
N ASP A 114 14.84 3.11 10.07
CA ASP A 114 16.29 3.28 9.93
C ASP A 114 16.68 3.75 8.51
N ARG A 115 16.10 3.14 7.47
CA ARG A 115 16.44 3.45 6.07
C ARG A 115 15.91 4.82 5.60
N PHE A 116 14.74 5.24 6.12
CA PHE A 116 14.09 6.49 5.75
C PHE A 116 14.29 7.56 6.86
N ASP A 117 15.55 7.82 7.18
CA ASP A 117 15.95 8.64 8.33
C ASP A 117 16.01 10.14 8.06
N SER A 118 16.30 10.54 6.82
CA SER A 118 16.56 11.94 6.47
C SER A 118 16.16 12.25 5.03
N TYR A 119 15.81 13.50 4.79
CA TYR A 119 15.45 14.03 3.47
C TYR A 119 16.54 14.95 2.94
N ALA A 120 17.07 14.61 1.77
CA ALA A 120 18.09 15.41 1.05
C ALA A 120 17.65 15.73 -0.38
N GLY A 121 16.33 15.77 -0.67
CA GLY A 121 15.79 16.03 -2.00
C GLY A 121 15.38 14.77 -2.78
N GLN A 122 15.36 13.60 -2.15
CA GLN A 122 14.90 12.35 -2.78
C GLN A 122 13.45 12.48 -3.24
N GLN A 123 13.14 11.81 -4.37
CA GLN A 123 11.77 11.64 -4.85
C GLN A 123 11.43 10.15 -4.86
N LEU A 124 10.27 9.80 -4.35
CA LEU A 124 9.71 8.46 -4.39
C LEU A 124 8.57 8.49 -5.41
N GLN A 125 8.69 7.71 -6.48
CA GLN A 125 7.80 7.81 -7.64
C GLN A 125 7.24 6.45 -8.00
N VAL A 126 5.91 6.32 -8.04
CA VAL A 126 5.24 5.21 -8.69
C VAL A 126 5.27 5.44 -10.20
N THR A 127 5.76 4.47 -10.96
CA THR A 127 5.95 4.61 -12.41
C THR A 127 4.97 3.78 -13.23
N GLY A 128 4.24 2.85 -12.60
CA GLY A 128 3.20 2.07 -13.26
C GLY A 128 2.76 0.85 -12.46
N GLU A 129 1.69 0.22 -12.93
CA GLU A 129 1.14 -1.01 -12.38
C GLU A 129 0.81 -1.96 -13.53
N HIS A 130 1.06 -3.26 -13.34
CA HIS A 130 0.72 -4.28 -14.34
C HIS A 130 0.34 -5.60 -13.65
N PRO A 131 -0.50 -6.43 -14.30
CA PRO A 131 -0.87 -7.73 -13.77
C PRO A 131 0.35 -8.63 -13.54
N ALA A 132 0.30 -9.41 -12.46
CA ALA A 132 1.28 -10.41 -12.10
C ALA A 132 0.58 -11.68 -11.62
N ALA A 133 1.28 -12.82 -11.57
CA ALA A 133 0.68 -14.12 -11.24
C ALA A 133 -0.04 -14.16 -9.89
N ALA A 134 0.46 -13.41 -8.89
CA ALA A 134 -0.10 -13.37 -7.53
C ALA A 134 -0.92 -12.11 -7.22
N GLY A 135 -1.22 -11.27 -8.23
CA GLY A 135 -1.93 -10.01 -8.04
C GLY A 135 -1.48 -8.95 -9.05
N VAL A 136 -0.87 -7.87 -8.58
CA VAL A 136 -0.28 -6.85 -9.46
C VAL A 136 1.13 -6.51 -9.00
N MET A 137 1.97 -6.11 -9.95
CA MET A 137 3.29 -5.54 -9.68
C MET A 137 3.21 -4.03 -9.86
N VAL A 138 3.46 -3.29 -8.80
CA VAL A 138 3.61 -1.84 -8.84
C VAL A 138 5.08 -1.51 -9.03
N ARG A 139 5.40 -0.89 -10.16
CA ARG A 139 6.74 -0.39 -10.45
C ARG A 139 6.95 0.96 -9.82
N SER A 140 8.11 1.14 -9.25
CA SER A 140 8.47 2.41 -8.65
C SER A 140 9.98 2.66 -8.67
N GLN A 141 10.37 3.86 -8.32
CA GLN A 141 11.78 4.25 -8.21
C GLN A 141 11.99 5.31 -7.13
N ILE A 142 13.14 5.24 -6.52
CA ILE A 142 13.67 6.31 -5.66
C ILE A 142 14.70 7.07 -6.47
N VAL A 143 14.46 8.36 -6.71
CA VAL A 143 15.41 9.27 -7.31
C VAL A 143 16.19 9.92 -6.18
N LYS A 144 17.48 9.60 -6.06
CA LYS A 144 18.36 10.21 -5.05
C LYS A 144 18.66 11.68 -5.40
N ALA A 145 19.12 12.47 -4.44
CA ALA A 145 19.48 13.87 -4.67
C ALA A 145 20.56 14.09 -5.75
N ASN A 146 21.41 13.09 -5.97
CA ASN A 146 22.44 13.10 -7.03
C ASN A 146 21.92 12.63 -8.40
N GLY A 147 20.62 12.33 -8.53
CA GLY A 147 19.99 11.83 -9.75
C GLY A 147 20.08 10.31 -9.96
N GLU A 148 20.74 9.57 -9.08
CA GLU A 148 20.81 8.10 -9.15
C GLU A 148 19.43 7.52 -8.93
N LEU A 149 19.07 6.50 -9.73
CA LEU A 149 17.80 5.79 -9.67
C LEU A 149 17.97 4.45 -8.95
N VAL A 150 17.14 4.21 -7.96
CA VAL A 150 17.00 2.90 -7.31
C VAL A 150 15.62 2.36 -7.63
N LYS A 151 15.54 1.25 -8.36
CA LYS A 151 14.26 0.59 -8.68
C LYS A 151 13.78 -0.20 -7.47
N VAL A 152 12.51 -0.01 -7.11
CA VAL A 152 11.86 -0.72 -6.02
C VAL A 152 10.47 -1.11 -6.49
N ASP A 153 10.30 -2.37 -6.88
CA ASP A 153 9.01 -2.87 -7.35
C ASP A 153 8.30 -3.62 -6.21
N TYR A 154 6.98 -3.47 -6.13
CA TYR A 154 6.16 -4.06 -5.08
C TYR A 154 5.20 -5.09 -5.66
N MET A 155 5.32 -6.35 -5.23
CA MET A 155 4.29 -7.35 -5.48
C MET A 155 3.13 -7.09 -4.53
N MET A 156 1.96 -6.88 -5.10
CA MET A 156 0.73 -6.59 -4.35
C MET A 156 -0.23 -7.75 -4.43
N ARG A 157 -0.85 -8.09 -3.31
CA ARG A 157 -1.94 -9.06 -3.21
C ARG A 157 -3.22 -8.37 -2.76
N ARG A 158 -4.35 -8.86 -3.26
CA ARG A 158 -5.65 -8.36 -2.82
C ARG A 158 -6.09 -9.04 -1.52
N ASP A 159 -6.59 -8.23 -0.58
CA ASP A 159 -7.23 -8.68 0.65
C ASP A 159 -8.55 -7.91 0.84
N GLY A 160 -9.66 -8.56 0.48
CA GLY A 160 -10.95 -7.88 0.34
C GLY A 160 -10.89 -6.74 -0.68
N ASN A 161 -11.15 -5.52 -0.23
CA ASN A 161 -11.08 -4.31 -1.05
C ASN A 161 -9.71 -3.62 -1.02
N ASN A 162 -8.77 -4.11 -0.21
CA ASN A 162 -7.46 -3.51 -0.04
C ASN A 162 -6.39 -4.21 -0.88
N TRP A 163 -5.32 -3.48 -1.19
CA TRP A 163 -4.09 -4.04 -1.72
C TRP A 163 -3.02 -4.03 -0.64
N LEU A 164 -2.36 -5.19 -0.44
CA LEU A 164 -1.28 -5.35 0.53
C LEU A 164 0.02 -5.73 -0.20
N ILE A 165 1.13 -5.17 0.23
CA ILE A 165 2.47 -5.53 -0.25
C ILE A 165 2.82 -6.91 0.29
N SER A 166 3.05 -7.86 -0.61
CA SER A 166 3.42 -9.24 -0.28
C SER A 166 4.90 -9.56 -0.53
N ASP A 167 5.59 -8.78 -1.36
CA ASP A 167 7.04 -8.84 -1.58
C ASP A 167 7.56 -7.52 -2.14
N ILE A 168 8.86 -7.30 -2.04
CA ILE A 168 9.58 -6.15 -2.58
C ILE A 168 10.71 -6.67 -3.46
N TYR A 169 10.85 -6.08 -4.65
CA TYR A 169 11.92 -6.42 -5.58
C TYR A 169 12.86 -5.23 -5.73
N LEU A 170 14.11 -5.41 -5.33
CA LEU A 170 15.16 -4.42 -5.55
C LEU A 170 15.80 -4.66 -6.92
N ASP A 171 16.08 -3.56 -7.63
CA ASP A 171 16.60 -3.56 -9.00
C ASP A 171 15.81 -4.44 -9.99
N GLY A 172 14.52 -4.64 -9.68
CA GLY A 172 13.58 -5.39 -10.51
C GLY A 172 13.72 -6.91 -10.48
N ALA A 173 14.67 -7.48 -9.73
CA ALA A 173 14.96 -8.92 -9.75
C ALA A 173 15.21 -9.54 -8.37
N ILE A 174 15.65 -8.79 -7.38
CA ILE A 174 16.05 -9.32 -6.07
C ILE A 174 14.87 -9.25 -5.11
N SER A 175 14.22 -10.39 -4.84
CA SER A 175 13.16 -10.50 -3.83
C SER A 175 13.74 -10.35 -2.43
N GLU A 176 13.25 -9.35 -1.69
CA GLU A 176 13.58 -9.17 -0.28
C GLU A 176 13.04 -10.33 0.56
N LEU A 177 11.87 -10.86 0.20
CA LEU A 177 11.27 -11.99 0.89
C LEU A 177 12.13 -13.28 0.74
N ALA A 178 12.62 -13.56 -0.48
CA ALA A 178 13.52 -14.69 -0.71
C ALA A 178 14.85 -14.53 0.04
N THR A 179 15.37 -13.32 0.11
CA THR A 179 16.57 -12.99 0.89
C THR A 179 16.32 -13.27 2.38
N ARG A 180 15.18 -12.81 2.93
CA ARG A 180 14.81 -13.09 4.34
C ARG A 180 14.63 -14.58 4.60
N HIS A 181 14.00 -15.30 3.68
CA HIS A 181 13.87 -16.76 3.80
C HIS A 181 15.25 -17.43 3.95
N SER A 182 16.21 -17.05 3.13
CA SER A 182 17.58 -17.60 3.17
C SER A 182 18.29 -17.26 4.49
N GLU A 183 18.18 -16.01 4.97
CA GLU A 183 18.75 -15.59 6.26
C GLU A 183 18.13 -16.35 7.44
N PHE A 184 16.81 -16.51 7.43
CA PHE A 184 16.06 -17.15 8.52
C PHE A 184 16.30 -18.66 8.56
N ALA A 185 16.48 -19.31 7.41
CA ALA A 185 16.76 -20.73 7.34
C ALA A 185 17.99 -21.13 8.17
N ALA A 186 19.04 -20.32 8.17
CA ALA A 186 20.24 -20.56 8.98
C ALA A 186 19.96 -20.48 10.49
N ILE A 187 19.16 -19.49 10.92
CA ILE A 187 18.79 -19.32 12.33
C ILE A 187 17.83 -20.44 12.77
N LEU A 188 16.82 -20.75 11.94
CA LEU A 188 15.88 -21.83 12.23
C LEU A 188 16.57 -23.18 12.38
N LYS A 189 17.56 -23.47 11.54
CA LYS A 189 18.36 -24.71 11.61
C LYS A 189 19.18 -24.81 12.90
N SER A 190 19.74 -23.70 13.39
CA SER A 190 20.66 -23.71 14.54
C SER A 190 19.98 -23.43 15.87
N GLN A 191 18.89 -22.63 15.90
CA GLN A 191 18.30 -22.10 17.13
C GLN A 191 16.76 -22.29 17.18
N GLY A 192 16.16 -22.87 16.15
CA GLY A 192 14.71 -23.04 16.06
C GLY A 192 13.93 -21.74 15.95
N ILE A 193 12.62 -21.83 16.12
CA ILE A 193 11.70 -20.67 15.99
C ILE A 193 11.92 -19.64 17.10
N ASP A 194 12.16 -20.08 18.33
CA ASP A 194 12.37 -19.17 19.46
C ASP A 194 13.66 -18.35 19.27
N GLY A 195 14.69 -18.97 18.69
CA GLY A 195 15.92 -18.27 18.29
C GLY A 195 15.68 -17.23 17.21
N LEU A 196 14.81 -17.53 16.22
CA LEU A 196 14.43 -16.55 15.19
C LEU A 196 13.64 -15.37 15.78
N ILE A 197 12.63 -15.65 16.62
CA ILE A 197 11.86 -14.62 17.32
C ILE A 197 12.77 -13.69 18.12
N ALA A 198 13.70 -14.28 18.91
CA ALA A 198 14.65 -13.52 19.69
C ALA A 198 15.61 -12.68 18.80
N ALA A 199 16.04 -13.23 17.66
CA ALA A 199 16.90 -12.51 16.71
C ALA A 199 16.19 -11.33 16.05
N LEU A 200 14.93 -11.50 15.64
CA LEU A 200 14.11 -10.42 15.06
C LEU A 200 13.89 -9.28 16.06
N ASN A 201 13.54 -9.63 17.31
CA ASN A 201 13.34 -8.63 18.36
C ASN A 201 14.63 -7.87 18.65
N ARG A 202 15.77 -8.57 18.82
CA ARG A 202 17.08 -7.92 19.03
C ARG A 202 17.44 -6.98 17.87
N LYS A 203 17.23 -7.40 16.62
CA LYS A 203 17.50 -6.54 15.46
C LYS A 203 16.60 -5.30 15.47
N ALA A 204 15.31 -5.45 15.80
CA ALA A 204 14.40 -4.33 15.94
C ALA A 204 14.83 -3.39 17.08
N ASP A 205 15.23 -3.93 18.24
CA ASP A 205 15.71 -3.12 19.38
C ASP A 205 16.96 -2.32 19.00
N ILE A 206 17.94 -2.93 18.34
CA ILE A 206 19.16 -2.25 17.88
C ILE A 206 18.81 -1.10 16.94
N LEU A 207 17.94 -1.36 15.93
CA LEU A 207 17.55 -0.36 14.95
C LEU A 207 16.75 0.78 15.59
N THR A 208 15.92 0.49 16.60
CA THR A 208 15.10 1.51 17.27
C THR A 208 15.84 2.27 18.36
N ALA A 209 16.84 1.64 18.98
CA ALA A 209 17.68 2.26 20.03
C ALA A 209 18.78 3.17 19.47
N THR A 210 19.06 3.13 18.15
CA THR A 210 20.10 3.97 17.55
C THR A 210 19.71 5.45 17.67
N THR A 211 20.03 6.02 18.82
CA THR A 211 19.95 7.45 19.08
C THR A 211 20.96 8.11 18.15
N ALA A 212 20.50 9.14 17.43
CA ALA A 212 21.25 10.09 16.63
C ALA A 212 22.76 9.79 16.53
N LYS A 213 23.22 9.33 15.39
CA LYS A 213 24.63 9.45 15.02
C LYS A 213 24.98 10.92 15.19
N ALA A 214 25.78 11.23 16.21
CA ALA A 214 26.29 12.57 16.49
C ALA A 214 26.92 13.11 15.21
N SER A 215 26.46 14.27 14.77
CA SER A 215 26.99 15.07 13.67
C SER A 215 28.37 15.55 14.01
#